data_7f860f3e86a8d655f00d9626f6e72102
#
_entry.id   7f860f3e86a8d655f00d9626f6e72102
#
_cell.length_a   1.000
_cell.length_b   1.000
_cell.length_c   1.000
_cell.angle_alpha   90.00
_cell.angle_beta   90.00
_cell.angle_gamma   90.00
#
_symmetry.space_group_name_H-M   'P 1'
#
loop_
_entity.id
_entity.type
_entity.pdbx_description
1 polymer ?
#
loop_
_entity_poly.entity_id
_entity_poly.type
_entity_poly.pdbx_seq_one_letter_code
_entity_poly.pdbx_strand_id
1 'polypeptide(L)'
;DDSDCFTPPEPIVMEFVNSKGENLIQNGTLTKEHFHFLQIAGDTKIGTSFEINHESRVILNKPGWIVGSTTYEALVLTKEIKFFNFTVNASKLSGKCGGNKIDNVSFEDIEAHSQNGIYQIVVE
;
A
#
# COMPACT_ATOMS: atom_id res chain seq x y z
N ASP A 1 20.88 -12.21 -21.69
CA ASP A 1 20.57 -13.23 -20.70
C ASP A 1 19.19 -12.96 -20.07
N ASP A 2 18.35 -13.98 -20.06
CA ASP A 2 16.98 -13.88 -19.57
C ASP A 2 16.89 -13.52 -18.09
N SER A 3 17.94 -13.75 -17.33
CA SER A 3 17.94 -13.43 -15.90
C SER A 3 17.87 -11.93 -15.62
N ASP A 4 18.21 -11.11 -16.61
CA ASP A 4 18.23 -9.66 -16.44
C ASP A 4 16.91 -8.99 -16.79
N CYS A 5 15.92 -9.74 -17.24
CA CYS A 5 14.69 -9.14 -17.72
C CYS A 5 13.47 -9.38 -16.84
N PHE A 6 13.72 -9.69 -15.58
CA PHE A 6 12.65 -9.85 -14.61
C PHE A 6 11.92 -8.51 -14.39
N THR A 7 10.59 -8.52 -14.46
CA THR A 7 9.77 -7.33 -14.24
C THR A 7 9.29 -7.30 -12.79
N PRO A 8 9.77 -6.36 -11.98
CA PRO A 8 9.29 -6.24 -10.61
C PRO A 8 7.86 -5.73 -10.57
N PRO A 9 7.11 -6.01 -9.50
CA PRO A 9 5.78 -5.46 -9.36
C PRO A 9 5.85 -3.95 -9.12
N GLU A 10 4.79 -3.24 -9.53
CA GLU A 10 4.68 -1.82 -9.23
C GLU A 10 4.42 -1.63 -7.74
N PRO A 11 4.92 -0.54 -7.15
CA PRO A 11 4.63 -0.25 -5.76
C PRO A 11 3.17 0.15 -5.57
N ILE A 12 2.66 -0.01 -4.36
CA ILE A 12 1.35 0.51 -3.99
C ILE A 12 1.56 1.93 -3.49
N VAL A 13 0.81 2.88 -4.05
CA VAL A 13 0.91 4.30 -3.70
C VAL A 13 -0.38 4.74 -3.04
N MET A 14 -0.28 5.27 -1.82
CA MET A 14 -1.44 5.73 -1.05
C MET A 14 -1.30 7.21 -0.71
N GLU A 15 -2.40 7.95 -0.89
CA GLU A 15 -2.49 9.34 -0.48
C GLU A 15 -3.51 9.43 0.64
N PHE A 16 -3.09 9.91 1.81
CA PHE A 16 -3.96 9.99 2.98
C PHE A 16 -4.56 11.39 3.09
N VAL A 17 -5.88 11.46 3.06
CA VAL A 17 -6.59 12.74 3.01
C VAL A 17 -7.67 12.82 4.08
N ASN A 18 -8.14 14.06 4.32
CA ASN A 18 -9.34 14.27 5.12
C ASN A 18 -10.57 14.34 4.20
N SER A 19 -11.73 14.59 4.78
CA SER A 19 -13.00 14.65 4.04
C SER A 19 -13.05 15.76 3.00
N LYS A 20 -12.18 16.75 3.10
CA LYS A 20 -12.08 17.85 2.13
C LYS A 20 -11.10 17.53 1.01
N GLY A 21 -10.44 16.37 1.06
CA GLY A 21 -9.47 15.99 0.06
C GLY A 21 -8.07 16.55 0.29
N GLU A 22 -7.82 17.16 1.44
CA GLU A 22 -6.51 17.71 1.76
C GLU A 22 -5.55 16.60 2.14
N ASN A 23 -4.34 16.61 1.58
CA ASN A 23 -3.30 15.64 1.88
C ASN A 23 -2.71 15.91 3.27
N LEU A 24 -2.91 14.96 4.18
CA LEU A 24 -2.56 15.13 5.58
C LEU A 24 -1.05 15.06 5.86
N ILE A 25 -0.28 14.46 4.96
CA ILE A 25 1.18 14.49 5.06
C ILE A 25 1.69 15.84 4.57
N GLN A 26 1.18 16.31 3.45
CA GLN A 26 1.59 17.58 2.86
C GLN A 26 1.30 18.74 3.78
N ASN A 27 0.14 18.74 4.45
CA ASN A 27 -0.23 19.83 5.35
C ASN A 27 0.38 19.71 6.75
N GLY A 28 1.20 18.68 7.00
CA GLY A 28 1.91 18.52 8.27
C GLY A 28 1.13 17.84 9.38
N THR A 29 -0.11 17.41 9.12
CA THR A 29 -0.92 16.71 10.13
C THR A 29 -0.34 15.36 10.47
N LEU A 30 0.15 14.63 9.46
CA LEU A 30 0.74 13.30 9.62
C LEU A 30 2.18 13.28 9.16
N THR A 31 3.03 12.57 9.90
CA THR A 31 4.42 12.32 9.55
C THR A 31 4.64 10.81 9.50
N LYS A 32 5.85 10.40 9.15
CA LYS A 32 6.18 8.98 8.98
C LYS A 32 5.86 8.15 10.23
N GLU A 33 6.06 8.72 11.41
CA GLU A 33 5.82 8.01 12.67
C GLU A 33 4.35 7.70 12.93
N HIS A 34 3.45 8.31 12.19
CA HIS A 34 2.02 8.10 12.37
C HIS A 34 1.48 6.90 11.59
N PHE A 35 2.33 6.19 10.85
CA PHE A 35 1.92 5.08 10.01
C PHE A 35 2.59 3.78 10.40
N HIS A 36 1.82 2.70 10.47
CA HIS A 36 2.33 1.36 10.67
C HIS A 36 1.61 0.42 9.72
N PHE A 37 2.36 -0.42 9.03
CA PHE A 37 1.81 -1.42 8.11
C PHE A 37 2.31 -2.79 8.53
N LEU A 38 1.41 -3.75 8.64
CA LEU A 38 1.72 -5.10 9.08
C LEU A 38 1.16 -6.11 8.07
N GLN A 39 1.99 -7.03 7.63
CA GLN A 39 1.55 -8.15 6.82
C GLN A 39 0.99 -9.22 7.75
N ILE A 40 -0.21 -9.71 7.46
CA ILE A 40 -0.82 -10.78 8.23
C ILE A 40 -0.40 -12.11 7.62
N ALA A 41 0.35 -12.89 8.39
CA ALA A 41 0.87 -14.19 7.96
C ALA A 41 0.43 -15.24 8.99
N GLY A 42 -0.75 -15.83 8.76
CA GLY A 42 -1.35 -16.76 9.74
C GLY A 42 -1.62 -16.06 11.06
N ASP A 43 -1.02 -16.55 12.13
CA ASP A 43 -1.16 -15.97 13.47
C ASP A 43 -0.13 -14.88 13.76
N THR A 44 0.73 -14.59 12.79
CA THR A 44 1.83 -13.64 12.96
C THR A 44 1.57 -12.37 12.16
N LYS A 45 1.97 -11.23 12.71
CA LYS A 45 1.95 -9.95 12.01
C LYS A 45 3.39 -9.49 11.83
N ILE A 46 3.74 -9.17 10.59
CA ILE A 46 5.11 -8.79 10.23
C ILE A 46 5.12 -7.34 9.77
N GLY A 47 5.98 -6.52 10.38
CA GLY A 47 6.13 -5.13 9.98
C GLY A 47 6.52 -5.01 8.53
N THR A 48 5.84 -4.11 7.80
CA THR A 48 6.07 -3.87 6.39
C THR A 48 6.65 -2.47 6.21
N SER A 49 7.79 -2.39 5.54
CA SER A 49 8.45 -1.10 5.30
C SER A 49 7.69 -0.27 4.28
N PHE A 50 7.81 1.03 4.41
CA PHE A 50 7.23 2.00 3.50
C PHE A 50 8.09 3.25 3.45
N GLU A 51 7.83 4.07 2.45
CA GLU A 51 8.50 5.35 2.27
C GLU A 51 7.46 6.42 2.01
N ILE A 52 7.82 7.67 2.29
CA ILE A 52 7.00 8.83 1.89
C ILE A 52 7.77 9.54 0.79
N ASN A 53 7.15 9.71 -0.38
CA ASN A 53 7.80 10.34 -1.51
C ASN A 53 7.67 11.87 -1.46
N HIS A 54 8.28 12.55 -2.43
CA HIS A 54 8.25 14.01 -2.51
C HIS A 54 6.86 14.59 -2.82
N GLU A 55 5.92 13.74 -3.21
CA GLU A 55 4.53 14.14 -3.42
C GLU A 55 3.65 13.88 -2.20
N SER A 56 4.28 13.61 -1.07
CA SER A 56 3.58 13.34 0.20
C SER A 56 2.63 12.16 0.11
N ARG A 57 3.10 11.09 -0.52
CA ARG A 57 2.37 9.84 -0.64
C ARG A 57 3.17 8.70 -0.02
N VAL A 58 2.46 7.73 0.52
CA VAL A 58 3.05 6.53 1.10
C VAL A 58 3.28 5.51 0.00
N ILE A 59 4.49 4.96 -0.06
CA ILE A 59 4.91 3.97 -1.06
C ILE A 59 5.21 2.67 -0.37
N LEU A 60 4.51 1.60 -0.78
CA LEU A 60 4.76 0.24 -0.30
C LEU A 60 5.31 -0.58 -1.45
N ASN A 61 6.55 -1.04 -1.33
CA ASN A 61 7.23 -1.78 -2.38
C ASN A 61 7.11 -3.30 -2.25
N LYS A 62 6.78 -3.80 -1.08
CA LYS A 62 6.79 -5.24 -0.80
C LYS A 62 5.58 -6.03 -1.28
N PRO A 63 4.34 -5.51 -1.23
CA PRO A 63 3.16 -6.35 -1.42
C PRO A 63 3.11 -7.16 -2.71
N GLY A 64 3.52 -6.60 -3.83
CA GLY A 64 3.42 -7.30 -5.12
C GLY A 64 4.39 -8.47 -5.30
N TRP A 65 5.35 -8.62 -4.39
CA TRP A 65 6.33 -9.71 -4.49
C TRP A 65 5.80 -11.05 -4.01
N ILE A 66 4.66 -11.04 -3.31
CA ILE A 66 4.04 -12.27 -2.80
C ILE A 66 2.90 -12.65 -3.73
N VAL A 67 3.05 -13.77 -4.43
CA VAL A 67 2.03 -14.27 -5.35
C VAL A 67 0.86 -14.82 -4.54
N GLY A 68 -0.34 -14.54 -5.02
CA GLY A 68 -1.58 -14.92 -4.36
C GLY A 68 -2.19 -13.75 -3.61
N SER A 69 -2.98 -14.06 -2.62
CA SER A 69 -3.72 -13.07 -1.83
C SER A 69 -3.01 -12.85 -0.49
N THR A 70 -2.62 -11.62 -0.20
CA THR A 70 -1.97 -11.25 1.05
C THR A 70 -2.69 -10.09 1.68
N THR A 71 -3.02 -10.21 2.97
CA THR A 71 -3.73 -9.16 3.69
C THR A 71 -2.76 -8.39 4.58
N TYR A 72 -2.94 -7.08 4.59
CA TYR A 72 -2.17 -6.15 5.40
C TYR A 72 -3.09 -5.38 6.32
N GLU A 73 -2.59 -5.05 7.49
CA GLU A 73 -3.26 -4.17 8.44
C GLU A 73 -2.54 -2.83 8.42
N ALA A 74 -3.30 -1.76 8.32
CA ALA A 74 -2.75 -0.41 8.38
C ALA A 74 -3.25 0.28 9.64
N LEU A 75 -2.35 0.99 10.29
CA LEU A 75 -2.63 1.79 11.46
C LEU A 75 -2.20 3.22 11.18
N VAL A 76 -3.13 4.16 11.28
CA VAL A 76 -2.84 5.57 11.09
C VAL A 76 -3.22 6.32 12.36
N LEU A 77 -2.24 7.00 12.95
CA LEU A 77 -2.39 7.69 14.22
C LEU A 77 -2.88 9.13 14.00
N THR A 78 -4.16 9.25 13.64
CA THR A 78 -4.84 10.56 13.61
C THR A 78 -5.30 10.87 15.02
N LYS A 79 -6.16 11.88 15.22
CA LYS A 79 -6.73 12.18 16.54
C LYS A 79 -7.36 10.93 17.13
N GLU A 80 -8.06 10.17 16.28
CA GLU A 80 -8.52 8.84 16.60
C GLU A 80 -7.65 7.86 15.84
N ILE A 81 -7.30 6.75 16.47
CA ILE A 81 -6.52 5.72 15.79
C ILE A 81 -7.39 5.07 14.73
N LYS A 82 -6.94 5.10 13.48
CA LYS A 82 -7.65 4.47 12.37
C LYS A 82 -6.98 3.15 12.03
N PHE A 83 -7.77 2.09 12.04
CA PHE A 83 -7.35 0.76 11.59
C PHE A 83 -8.10 0.42 10.32
N PHE A 84 -7.40 -0.16 9.37
CA PHE A 84 -8.08 -0.77 8.23
C PHE A 84 -7.22 -1.89 7.66
N ASN A 85 -7.85 -2.77 6.92
CA ASN A 85 -7.14 -3.83 6.21
C ASN A 85 -7.19 -3.59 4.72
N PHE A 86 -6.17 -4.05 4.03
CA PHE A 86 -6.21 -4.13 2.58
C PHE A 86 -5.60 -5.45 2.14
N THR A 87 -6.14 -5.98 1.04
CA THR A 87 -5.70 -7.25 0.49
C THR A 87 -5.15 -7.01 -0.89
N VAL A 88 -3.97 -7.55 -1.13
CA VAL A 88 -3.27 -7.45 -2.41
C VAL A 88 -3.31 -8.80 -3.08
N ASN A 89 -3.82 -8.85 -4.31
CA ASN A 89 -3.78 -10.04 -5.15
C ASN A 89 -2.73 -9.82 -6.22
N ALA A 90 -1.75 -10.72 -6.26
CA ALA A 90 -0.65 -10.64 -7.21
C ALA A 90 -0.47 -11.97 -7.92
N SER A 91 0.01 -11.91 -9.15
CA SER A 91 0.26 -13.09 -9.96
C SER A 91 1.58 -12.96 -10.70
N LYS A 92 2.06 -14.10 -11.19
CA LYS A 92 3.28 -14.12 -11.99
C LYS A 92 2.97 -13.71 -13.41
N LEU A 93 3.88 -12.93 -13.99
CA LEU A 93 3.83 -12.62 -15.40
C LEU A 93 4.26 -13.84 -16.20
N SER A 94 3.55 -14.10 -17.31
CA SER A 94 3.94 -15.14 -18.25
C SER A 94 5.06 -14.60 -19.16
N GLY A 95 5.80 -15.51 -19.79
CA GLY A 95 6.83 -15.17 -20.74
C GLY A 95 8.23 -15.48 -20.23
N LYS A 96 9.21 -15.19 -21.08
CA LYS A 96 10.62 -15.54 -20.86
C LYS A 96 11.23 -14.86 -19.65
N CYS A 97 10.89 -13.59 -19.48
CA CYS A 97 11.51 -12.78 -18.42
C CYS A 97 10.90 -13.01 -17.06
N GLY A 98 9.65 -13.42 -17.03
CA GLY A 98 8.95 -13.56 -15.75
C GLY A 98 8.69 -12.21 -15.11
N GLY A 99 8.36 -12.24 -13.84
CA GLY A 99 8.05 -11.06 -13.06
C GLY A 99 6.76 -11.25 -12.27
N ASN A 100 6.36 -10.20 -11.57
CA ASN A 100 5.13 -10.18 -10.80
C ASN A 100 4.32 -8.95 -11.16
N LYS A 101 3.00 -9.07 -11.01
CA LYS A 101 2.10 -7.92 -11.17
C LYS A 101 1.05 -7.96 -10.08
N ILE A 102 0.59 -6.80 -9.70
CA ILE A 102 -0.55 -6.66 -8.80
C ILE A 102 -1.81 -6.66 -9.66
N ASP A 103 -2.71 -7.60 -9.39
CA ASP A 103 -3.97 -7.72 -10.13
C ASP A 103 -5.03 -6.78 -9.58
N ASN A 104 -5.11 -6.70 -8.25
CA ASN A 104 -6.01 -5.74 -7.59
C ASN A 104 -5.60 -5.54 -6.13
N VAL A 105 -6.09 -4.45 -5.56
CA VAL A 105 -5.97 -4.11 -4.13
C VAL A 105 -7.38 -3.77 -3.65
N SER A 106 -7.83 -4.41 -2.60
CA SER A 106 -9.12 -4.12 -2.00
C SER A 106 -8.96 -3.65 -0.57
N PHE A 107 -9.83 -2.73 -0.15
CA PHE A 107 -9.76 -2.10 1.16
C PHE A 107 -11.00 -2.44 1.97
N GLU A 108 -10.84 -2.65 3.28
CA GLU A 108 -11.93 -2.91 4.21
C GLU A 108 -11.90 -1.91 5.35
N ASP A 109 -13.08 -1.49 5.78
CA ASP A 109 -13.30 -0.61 6.93
C ASP A 109 -12.71 0.79 6.76
N ILE A 110 -12.57 1.24 5.50
CA ILE A 110 -12.04 2.56 5.19
C ILE A 110 -12.59 3.02 3.84
N GLU A 111 -12.78 4.30 3.68
CA GLU A 111 -13.13 4.89 2.39
C GLU A 111 -11.86 5.04 1.57
N ALA A 112 -11.84 4.41 0.39
CA ALA A 112 -10.69 4.43 -0.50
C ALA A 112 -11.14 4.61 -1.94
N HIS A 113 -10.44 5.45 -2.68
CA HIS A 113 -10.73 5.74 -4.08
C HIS A 113 -9.46 5.57 -4.91
N SER A 114 -9.57 4.85 -6.02
CA SER A 114 -8.44 4.62 -6.92
C SER A 114 -8.53 5.56 -8.12
N GLN A 115 -7.43 6.25 -8.41
CA GLN A 115 -7.33 7.11 -9.57
C GLN A 115 -5.88 7.15 -10.05
N ASN A 116 -5.66 6.78 -11.31
CA ASN A 116 -4.32 6.82 -11.92
C ASN A 116 -3.26 6.03 -11.15
N GLY A 117 -3.64 4.88 -10.61
CA GLY A 117 -2.72 4.03 -9.87
C GLY A 117 -2.43 4.49 -8.44
N ILE A 118 -3.12 5.51 -7.97
CA ILE A 118 -2.97 6.03 -6.62
C ILE A 118 -4.26 5.74 -5.85
N TYR A 119 -4.11 5.21 -4.63
CA TYR A 119 -5.23 4.96 -3.74
C TYR A 119 -5.35 6.11 -2.76
N GLN A 120 -6.44 6.87 -2.87
CA GLN A 120 -6.72 7.95 -1.95
C GLN A 120 -7.51 7.39 -0.77
N ILE A 121 -6.95 7.52 0.43
CA ILE A 121 -7.51 6.93 1.66
C ILE A 121 -8.02 8.07 2.53
N VAL A 122 -9.31 8.05 2.84
CA VAL A 122 -9.93 9.09 3.65
C VAL A 122 -9.91 8.66 5.12
N VAL A 123 -9.09 9.33 5.93
CA VAL A 123 -8.87 8.93 7.34
C VAL A 123 -9.43 9.94 8.35
N GLU A 124 -9.95 11.05 7.87
CA GLU A 124 -10.61 12.05 8.74
C GLU A 124 -11.86 12.62 8.12
#